data_bdb5c9009e1fdc3c26323941505753a7
#
_entry.id   bdb5c9009e1fdc3c26323941505753a7
#
_cell.length_a   1.000
_cell.length_b   1.000
_cell.length_c   1.000
_cell.angle_alpha   90.00
_cell.angle_beta   90.00
_cell.angle_gamma   90.00
#
_symmetry.space_group_name_H-M   'P 1'
#
loop_
_entity.id
_entity.type
_entity.pdbx_description
1 polymer ?
#
loop_
_entity_poly.entity_id
_entity_poly.type
_entity_poly.pdbx_seq_one_letter_code
_entity_poly.pdbx_strand_id
1 'polypeptide(L)'
;MQKSPITKYKPWGTIDLPDRQWPGKTIDHVPQWCSVDLRDGNQALPIPMGVKEKLELFELLCSIGFKQIEIGFPSAAQTEFDFARKLIDDQRVPEGVALQVLTQAREHLIQRSFESLQGAQKAILHLYNSTSPLQRRVTFGMSREQIKNIAVEGVRLVKKLLPELPDTEVQLEYSPESFSDTEVDYALEVCEAVMEVWEPTEQNPIILNLPATVELFTPNVHADQIEWFCRNMRERSKAVISLHTHNDRGTGTAATELGLLAGADRVEGTLFGNGERTGNLDLVTVALNMYAQGLHPNLNFENLDEIREIYERTTGMTVHDRHPYGGDLVFTAFSGSHQDAIKKGMDLREKEGDSNETLWQVPYLSIDPRDIGRTYEEIIRINSQSGKGGVAYVLSREFGLDLPKAMHPEVGLLVNEKADSESRELAADEIYATFKAEYLEKNSPLELLSYDTGKEPGQEEVSCSAKIRISGEEKEVSGRGNGPINAFVNALEGIGLKDFKLIDYRQHSIGGGSATESAAFVQLQTKVGRVAYGCGIDSSIEKSGLLALVSAYNRTR
;
A
#
# COMPACT_ATOMS: atom_id res chain seq x y z
N MET A 1 13.02 -30.63 8.75
CA MET A 1 11.63 -31.09 8.50
C MET A 1 11.55 -32.61 8.71
N GLN A 2 10.38 -33.12 9.16
CA GLN A 2 10.15 -34.54 9.35
C GLN A 2 10.13 -35.27 7.99
N LYS A 3 10.80 -36.46 7.88
CA LYS A 3 10.87 -37.21 6.60
C LYS A 3 9.52 -37.78 6.16
N SER A 4 8.64 -38.13 7.10
CA SER A 4 7.31 -38.67 6.84
C SER A 4 6.23 -37.78 7.52
N PRO A 5 5.80 -36.67 6.90
CA PRO A 5 4.85 -35.76 7.52
C PRO A 5 3.47 -36.37 7.75
N ILE A 6 3.08 -37.42 6.99
CA ILE A 6 1.80 -38.13 7.11
C ILE A 6 1.57 -38.74 8.50
N THR A 7 2.64 -39.01 9.25
CA THR A 7 2.51 -39.50 10.62
C THR A 7 2.04 -38.46 11.62
N LYS A 8 2.20 -37.16 11.28
CA LYS A 8 1.83 -36.02 12.11
C LYS A 8 0.67 -35.22 11.52
N TYR A 9 0.58 -35.11 10.20
CA TYR A 9 -0.42 -34.33 9.48
C TYR A 9 -1.23 -35.27 8.60
N LYS A 10 -2.56 -35.15 8.68
CA LYS A 10 -3.47 -35.93 7.84
C LYS A 10 -3.72 -35.19 6.53
N PRO A 11 -3.96 -35.93 5.42
CA PRO A 11 -4.49 -35.32 4.21
C PRO A 11 -5.81 -34.62 4.49
N TRP A 12 -6.06 -33.54 3.78
CA TRP A 12 -7.34 -32.83 3.86
C TRP A 12 -8.46 -33.71 3.34
N GLY A 13 -9.61 -33.64 3.98
CA GLY A 13 -10.83 -34.27 3.50
C GLY A 13 -11.32 -33.60 2.21
N THR A 14 -12.19 -34.29 1.53
CA THR A 14 -12.95 -33.75 0.40
C THR A 14 -14.41 -33.67 0.78
N ILE A 15 -15.13 -32.73 0.19
CA ILE A 15 -16.59 -32.65 0.29
C ILE A 15 -17.18 -33.49 -0.84
N ASP A 16 -18.10 -34.37 -0.51
CA ASP A 16 -18.83 -35.16 -1.50
C ASP A 16 -19.84 -34.26 -2.25
N LEU A 17 -19.38 -33.73 -3.36
CA LEU A 17 -20.14 -32.81 -4.24
C LEU A 17 -19.80 -33.12 -5.71
N PRO A 18 -20.25 -34.26 -6.24
CA PRO A 18 -19.87 -34.71 -7.58
C PRO A 18 -20.41 -33.80 -8.71
N ASP A 19 -21.51 -33.10 -8.44
CA ASP A 19 -22.20 -32.19 -9.36
C ASP A 19 -21.98 -30.70 -9.01
N ARG A 20 -20.79 -30.37 -8.48
CA ARG A 20 -20.44 -28.98 -8.12
C ARG A 20 -20.63 -28.03 -9.30
N GLN A 21 -21.16 -26.85 -9.03
CA GLN A 21 -21.52 -25.86 -10.05
C GLN A 21 -20.59 -24.64 -10.04
N TRP A 22 -19.96 -24.32 -8.91
CA TRP A 22 -19.15 -23.13 -8.76
C TRP A 22 -18.05 -22.96 -9.82
N PRO A 23 -17.37 -24.02 -10.34
CA PRO A 23 -16.30 -23.82 -11.32
C PRO A 23 -16.78 -23.28 -12.68
N GLY A 24 -18.07 -23.42 -12.97
CA GLY A 24 -18.67 -22.91 -14.20
C GLY A 24 -19.31 -21.53 -14.08
N LYS A 25 -19.21 -20.89 -12.90
CA LYS A 25 -19.79 -19.57 -12.65
C LYS A 25 -18.76 -18.45 -12.81
N THR A 26 -19.26 -17.23 -12.93
CA THR A 26 -18.48 -15.99 -12.88
C THR A 26 -19.01 -15.11 -11.74
N ILE A 27 -18.18 -14.27 -11.17
CA ILE A 27 -18.64 -13.26 -10.20
C ILE A 27 -19.29 -12.14 -11.02
N ASP A 28 -20.61 -12.07 -10.98
CA ASP A 28 -21.44 -11.15 -11.76
C ASP A 28 -22.20 -10.13 -10.89
N HIS A 29 -22.04 -10.20 -9.58
CA HIS A 29 -22.63 -9.27 -8.61
C HIS A 29 -21.65 -8.91 -7.51
N VAL A 30 -21.83 -7.72 -6.96
CA VAL A 30 -21.01 -7.19 -5.87
C VAL A 30 -21.49 -7.77 -4.55
N PRO A 31 -20.60 -8.35 -3.71
CA PRO A 31 -20.99 -8.81 -2.38
C PRO A 31 -21.28 -7.63 -1.45
N GLN A 32 -21.96 -7.89 -0.33
CA GLN A 32 -21.97 -6.98 0.79
C GLN A 32 -20.57 -6.97 1.43
N TRP A 33 -20.00 -5.79 1.64
CA TRP A 33 -18.68 -5.63 2.22
C TRP A 33 -18.76 -5.29 3.70
N CYS A 34 -17.99 -5.99 4.53
CA CYS A 34 -17.78 -5.63 5.92
C CYS A 34 -16.29 -5.46 6.21
N SER A 35 -15.89 -4.30 6.72
CA SER A 35 -14.55 -4.13 7.27
C SER A 35 -14.51 -4.64 8.72
N VAL A 36 -13.51 -5.47 9.02
CA VAL A 36 -13.18 -5.90 10.39
C VAL A 36 -11.84 -5.32 10.87
N ASP A 37 -11.36 -4.25 10.23
CA ASP A 37 -10.11 -3.57 10.58
C ASP A 37 -10.06 -3.13 12.04
N LEU A 38 -11.17 -2.57 12.55
CA LEU A 38 -11.27 -2.00 13.90
C LEU A 38 -11.47 -3.04 14.99
N ARG A 39 -11.76 -4.29 14.63
CA ARG A 39 -11.87 -5.39 15.59
C ARG A 39 -10.76 -6.44 15.38
N ASP A 40 -10.84 -7.26 14.33
CA ASP A 40 -9.91 -8.37 14.07
C ASP A 40 -8.55 -7.87 13.64
N GLY A 41 -8.52 -6.85 12.78
CA GLY A 41 -7.30 -6.14 12.41
C GLY A 41 -6.62 -5.48 13.62
N ASN A 42 -7.39 -4.73 14.42
CA ASN A 42 -6.88 -4.05 15.62
C ASN A 42 -6.37 -5.02 16.70
N GLN A 43 -7.09 -6.14 16.89
CA GLN A 43 -6.73 -7.17 17.87
C GLN A 43 -5.33 -7.76 17.58
N ALA A 44 -4.95 -7.84 16.31
CA ALA A 44 -3.70 -8.43 15.85
C ALA A 44 -2.51 -7.45 15.83
N LEU A 45 -2.73 -6.17 16.09
CA LEU A 45 -1.66 -5.17 16.11
C LEU A 45 -0.72 -5.35 17.31
N PRO A 46 0.59 -5.18 17.13
CA PRO A 46 1.54 -5.17 18.25
C PRO A 46 1.20 -4.11 19.31
N ILE A 47 0.68 -2.97 18.88
CA ILE A 47 0.14 -1.89 19.71
C ILE A 47 -1.26 -1.60 19.17
N PRO A 48 -2.33 -2.01 19.87
CA PRO A 48 -3.70 -1.72 19.46
C PRO A 48 -3.95 -0.21 19.33
N MET A 49 -4.78 0.16 18.37
CA MET A 49 -5.16 1.56 18.13
C MET A 49 -5.89 2.16 19.33
N GLY A 50 -5.55 3.41 19.66
CA GLY A 50 -6.33 4.23 20.56
C GLY A 50 -7.62 4.77 19.91
N VAL A 51 -8.43 5.47 20.69
CA VAL A 51 -9.71 6.03 20.20
C VAL A 51 -9.51 7.00 19.01
N LYS A 52 -8.40 7.76 19.02
CA LYS A 52 -8.10 8.72 17.95
C LYS A 52 -7.82 8.02 16.63
N GLU A 53 -6.93 7.03 16.65
CA GLU A 53 -6.55 6.25 15.48
C GLU A 53 -7.76 5.45 14.94
N LYS A 54 -8.55 4.86 15.84
CA LYS A 54 -9.81 4.17 15.46
C LYS A 54 -10.81 5.10 14.79
N LEU A 55 -10.97 6.34 15.26
CA LEU A 55 -11.86 7.32 14.63
C LEU A 55 -11.38 7.68 13.22
N GLU A 56 -10.10 7.95 13.06
CA GLU A 56 -9.52 8.28 11.76
C GLU A 56 -9.71 7.12 10.76
N LEU A 57 -9.44 5.89 11.18
CA LEU A 57 -9.65 4.72 10.33
C LEU A 57 -11.14 4.45 10.05
N PHE A 58 -12.04 4.69 11.02
CA PHE A 58 -13.49 4.58 10.81
C PHE A 58 -13.99 5.57 9.76
N GLU A 59 -13.54 6.83 9.83
CA GLU A 59 -13.88 7.87 8.85
C GLU A 59 -13.36 7.51 7.46
N LEU A 60 -12.14 6.97 7.36
CA LEU A 60 -11.60 6.44 6.11
C LEU A 60 -12.46 5.31 5.54
N LEU A 61 -12.83 4.31 6.35
CA LEU A 61 -13.66 3.18 5.91
C LEU A 61 -15.02 3.66 5.39
N CYS A 62 -15.64 4.63 6.08
CA CYS A 62 -16.87 5.27 5.61
C CYS A 62 -16.67 6.01 4.27
N SER A 63 -15.55 6.72 4.08
CA SER A 63 -15.24 7.45 2.84
C SER A 63 -14.97 6.51 1.66
N ILE A 64 -14.37 5.36 1.90
CA ILE A 64 -14.22 4.28 0.89
C ILE A 64 -15.58 3.72 0.47
N GLY A 65 -16.59 3.77 1.35
CA GLY A 65 -17.95 3.34 1.03
C GLY A 65 -18.45 2.12 1.77
N PHE A 66 -17.70 1.60 2.76
CA PHE A 66 -18.17 0.50 3.59
C PHE A 66 -19.47 0.86 4.29
N LYS A 67 -20.46 -0.05 4.22
CA LYS A 67 -21.77 0.09 4.86
C LYS A 67 -21.91 -0.76 6.11
N GLN A 68 -21.00 -1.68 6.34
CA GLN A 68 -20.93 -2.52 7.53
C GLN A 68 -19.49 -2.49 8.04
N ILE A 69 -19.30 -2.10 9.30
CA ILE A 69 -17.99 -1.95 9.92
C ILE A 69 -18.03 -2.57 11.31
N GLU A 70 -17.21 -3.60 11.53
CA GLU A 70 -17.06 -4.22 12.85
C GLU A 70 -16.11 -3.39 13.70
N ILE A 71 -16.68 -2.62 14.62
CA ILE A 71 -15.98 -1.55 15.35
C ILE A 71 -15.22 -2.05 16.59
N GLY A 72 -15.49 -3.27 17.04
CA GLY A 72 -14.79 -3.82 18.19
C GLY A 72 -15.55 -4.92 18.92
N PHE A 73 -15.04 -5.22 20.12
CA PHE A 73 -15.63 -6.15 21.09
C PHE A 73 -15.94 -5.40 22.40
N PRO A 74 -17.04 -4.62 22.46
CA PRO A 74 -17.35 -3.71 23.58
C PRO A 74 -17.41 -4.38 24.94
N SER A 75 -17.75 -5.65 24.99
CA SER A 75 -17.81 -6.41 26.23
C SER A 75 -16.45 -6.96 26.70
N ALA A 76 -15.41 -6.92 25.86
CA ALA A 76 -14.09 -7.41 26.23
C ALA A 76 -13.21 -6.35 26.91
N ALA A 77 -13.36 -5.06 26.54
CA ALA A 77 -12.55 -3.99 27.08
C ALA A 77 -13.32 -2.66 27.17
N GLN A 78 -13.00 -1.84 28.17
CA GLN A 78 -13.65 -0.53 28.35
C GLN A 78 -13.36 0.41 27.18
N THR A 79 -12.16 0.39 26.62
CA THR A 79 -11.79 1.19 25.46
C THR A 79 -12.65 0.88 24.23
N GLU A 80 -13.01 -0.39 24.03
CA GLU A 80 -13.89 -0.83 22.94
C GLU A 80 -15.33 -0.33 23.15
N PHE A 81 -15.79 -0.39 24.40
CA PHE A 81 -17.09 0.15 24.78
C PHE A 81 -17.15 1.68 24.59
N ASP A 82 -16.14 2.39 25.09
CA ASP A 82 -16.06 3.84 24.99
C ASP A 82 -15.98 4.31 23.53
N PHE A 83 -15.31 3.55 22.67
CA PHE A 83 -15.26 3.83 21.24
C PHE A 83 -16.63 3.69 20.58
N ALA A 84 -17.36 2.60 20.85
CA ALA A 84 -18.74 2.42 20.36
C ALA A 84 -19.65 3.57 20.81
N ARG A 85 -19.60 3.93 22.09
CA ARG A 85 -20.37 5.06 22.63
C ARG A 85 -19.98 6.37 21.97
N LYS A 86 -18.68 6.62 21.78
CA LYS A 86 -18.20 7.85 21.13
C LYS A 86 -18.72 7.99 19.71
N LEU A 87 -18.76 6.93 18.92
CA LEU A 87 -19.32 6.96 17.57
C LEU A 87 -20.80 7.36 17.58
N ILE A 88 -21.58 6.82 18.53
CA ILE A 88 -23.02 7.03 18.63
C ILE A 88 -23.33 8.39 19.26
N ASP A 89 -22.73 8.71 20.40
CA ASP A 89 -23.02 9.91 21.18
C ASP A 89 -22.57 11.19 20.43
N ASP A 90 -21.43 11.14 19.75
CA ASP A 90 -20.93 12.25 18.92
C ASP A 90 -21.54 12.28 17.50
N GLN A 91 -22.51 11.40 17.19
CA GLN A 91 -23.19 11.29 15.89
C GLN A 91 -22.21 11.13 14.71
N ARG A 92 -21.18 10.31 14.89
CA ARG A 92 -20.13 10.08 13.89
C ARG A 92 -20.49 9.04 12.82
N VAL A 93 -21.59 8.31 12.99
CA VAL A 93 -22.01 7.24 12.08
C VAL A 93 -22.81 7.83 10.92
N PRO A 94 -22.32 7.75 9.67
CA PRO A 94 -23.06 8.24 8.52
C PRO A 94 -24.36 7.45 8.29
N GLU A 95 -25.34 8.08 7.66
CA GLU A 95 -26.58 7.41 7.27
C GLU A 95 -26.30 6.16 6.40
N GLY A 96 -26.97 5.07 6.72
CA GLY A 96 -26.84 3.81 6.00
C GLY A 96 -25.64 2.95 6.39
N VAL A 97 -24.79 3.40 7.33
CA VAL A 97 -23.73 2.58 7.91
C VAL A 97 -24.24 1.83 9.14
N ALA A 98 -24.05 0.51 9.18
CA ALA A 98 -24.34 -0.34 10.32
C ALA A 98 -23.06 -0.57 11.15
N LEU A 99 -23.17 -0.38 12.46
CA LEU A 99 -22.12 -0.72 13.40
C LEU A 99 -22.23 -2.20 13.77
N GLN A 100 -21.20 -2.97 13.49
CA GLN A 100 -21.11 -4.36 13.90
C GLN A 100 -20.29 -4.46 15.20
N VAL A 101 -20.76 -5.24 16.14
CA VAL A 101 -20.06 -5.54 17.41
C VAL A 101 -20.01 -7.04 17.65
N LEU A 102 -18.83 -7.53 18.02
CA LEU A 102 -18.61 -8.94 18.35
C LEU A 102 -19.04 -9.23 19.78
N THR A 103 -19.64 -10.38 20.01
CA THR A 103 -19.92 -10.89 21.35
C THR A 103 -19.91 -12.41 21.40
N GLN A 104 -19.36 -12.98 22.48
CA GLN A 104 -19.49 -14.41 22.74
C GLN A 104 -20.90 -14.73 23.23
N ALA A 105 -21.36 -15.97 23.02
CA ALA A 105 -22.63 -16.48 23.52
C ALA A 105 -22.62 -16.67 25.09
N ARG A 106 -22.44 -15.55 25.81
CA ARG A 106 -22.45 -15.47 27.31
C ARG A 106 -23.28 -14.28 27.74
N GLU A 107 -24.16 -14.49 28.74
CA GLU A 107 -25.16 -13.51 29.14
C GLU A 107 -24.58 -12.11 29.41
N HIS A 108 -23.60 -11.99 30.30
CA HIS A 108 -23.05 -10.70 30.68
C HIS A 108 -22.34 -9.98 29.52
N LEU A 109 -21.77 -10.71 28.54
CA LEU A 109 -21.12 -10.13 27.37
C LEU A 109 -22.17 -9.62 26.38
N ILE A 110 -23.24 -10.38 26.14
CA ILE A 110 -24.35 -9.96 25.28
C ILE A 110 -25.00 -8.69 25.86
N GLN A 111 -25.30 -8.64 27.17
CA GLN A 111 -25.87 -7.46 27.84
C GLN A 111 -24.96 -6.23 27.64
N ARG A 112 -23.66 -6.38 27.87
CA ARG A 112 -22.71 -5.27 27.70
C ARG A 112 -22.63 -4.77 26.24
N SER A 113 -22.78 -5.66 25.27
CA SER A 113 -22.86 -5.29 23.86
C SER A 113 -24.12 -4.48 23.55
N PHE A 114 -25.29 -4.87 24.12
CA PHE A 114 -26.52 -4.09 23.99
C PHE A 114 -26.39 -2.69 24.59
N GLU A 115 -25.79 -2.57 25.79
CA GLU A 115 -25.52 -1.26 26.40
C GLU A 115 -24.66 -0.36 25.48
N SER A 116 -23.70 -0.94 24.79
CA SER A 116 -22.81 -0.17 23.89
C SER A 116 -23.51 0.35 22.63
N LEU A 117 -24.61 -0.29 22.20
CA LEU A 117 -25.34 0.02 20.97
C LEU A 117 -26.55 0.95 21.18
N GLN A 118 -26.88 1.33 22.42
CA GLN A 118 -28.01 2.21 22.66
C GLN A 118 -27.93 3.51 21.88
N GLY A 119 -28.99 3.85 21.13
CA GLY A 119 -29.06 5.04 20.29
C GLY A 119 -28.42 4.90 18.91
N ALA A 120 -27.87 3.73 18.56
CA ALA A 120 -27.46 3.45 17.20
C ALA A 120 -28.67 3.35 16.27
N GLN A 121 -28.56 3.83 15.01
CA GLN A 121 -29.63 3.69 14.03
C GLN A 121 -29.70 2.27 13.47
N LYS A 122 -28.54 1.71 13.09
CA LYS A 122 -28.38 0.36 12.57
C LYS A 122 -27.26 -0.36 13.28
N ALA A 123 -27.50 -1.59 13.69
CA ALA A 123 -26.49 -2.41 14.35
C ALA A 123 -26.53 -3.86 13.85
N ILE A 124 -25.36 -4.47 13.77
CA ILE A 124 -25.19 -5.91 13.58
C ILE A 124 -24.61 -6.46 14.87
N LEU A 125 -25.35 -7.35 15.52
CA LEU A 125 -24.84 -8.07 16.68
C LEU A 125 -24.24 -9.38 16.20
N HIS A 126 -22.91 -9.47 16.24
CA HIS A 126 -22.15 -10.63 15.79
C HIS A 126 -21.92 -11.59 16.96
N LEU A 127 -22.74 -12.62 17.02
CA LEU A 127 -22.67 -13.67 18.03
C LEU A 127 -21.85 -14.86 17.53
N TYR A 128 -20.95 -15.40 18.34
CA TYR A 128 -20.15 -16.56 17.94
C TYR A 128 -19.93 -17.55 19.10
N ASN A 129 -19.70 -18.79 18.71
CA ASN A 129 -19.07 -19.82 19.54
C ASN A 129 -18.40 -20.87 18.64
N SER A 130 -17.34 -21.51 19.15
CA SER A 130 -16.58 -22.49 18.39
C SER A 130 -17.32 -23.81 18.24
N THR A 131 -17.25 -24.40 17.05
CA THR A 131 -17.99 -25.61 16.68
C THR A 131 -17.12 -26.79 16.26
N SER A 132 -15.82 -26.59 16.01
CA SER A 132 -14.94 -27.62 15.48
C SER A 132 -14.73 -28.83 16.42
N PRO A 133 -14.47 -30.02 15.88
CA PRO A 133 -14.21 -31.23 16.68
C PRO A 133 -13.06 -31.06 17.67
N LEU A 134 -12.02 -30.34 17.26
CA LEU A 134 -10.85 -30.11 18.10
C LEU A 134 -11.21 -29.25 19.31
N GLN A 135 -11.92 -28.14 19.09
CA GLN A 135 -12.31 -27.24 20.16
C GLN A 135 -13.38 -27.86 21.07
N ARG A 136 -14.34 -28.59 20.51
CA ARG A 136 -15.30 -29.36 21.33
C ARG A 136 -14.60 -30.28 22.31
N ARG A 137 -13.54 -30.97 21.87
CA ARG A 137 -12.77 -31.92 22.69
C ARG A 137 -11.80 -31.24 23.66
N VAL A 138 -10.99 -30.28 23.17
CA VAL A 138 -9.83 -29.75 23.90
C VAL A 138 -10.22 -28.54 24.76
N THR A 139 -11.01 -27.62 24.21
CA THR A 139 -11.33 -26.34 24.85
C THR A 139 -12.58 -26.46 25.76
N PHE A 140 -13.63 -27.13 25.26
CA PHE A 140 -14.89 -27.18 25.96
C PHE A 140 -15.15 -28.50 26.72
N GLY A 141 -14.65 -29.61 26.22
CA GLY A 141 -15.00 -30.94 26.75
C GLY A 141 -16.49 -31.27 26.57
N MET A 142 -17.13 -30.78 25.49
CA MET A 142 -18.57 -30.82 25.27
C MET A 142 -18.93 -31.61 23.99
N SER A 143 -20.15 -32.20 24.04
CA SER A 143 -20.75 -32.86 22.87
C SER A 143 -21.27 -31.85 21.84
N ARG A 144 -21.61 -32.33 20.62
CA ARG A 144 -22.26 -31.52 19.57
C ARG A 144 -23.53 -30.81 20.11
N GLU A 145 -24.38 -31.54 20.80
CA GLU A 145 -25.64 -30.99 21.34
C GLU A 145 -25.39 -29.88 22.37
N GLN A 146 -24.42 -30.03 23.26
CA GLN A 146 -24.08 -29.00 24.22
C GLN A 146 -23.53 -27.73 23.56
N ILE A 147 -22.70 -27.88 22.55
CA ILE A 147 -22.16 -26.73 21.77
C ILE A 147 -23.28 -26.03 20.97
N LYS A 148 -24.19 -26.78 20.33
CA LYS A 148 -25.34 -26.22 19.63
C LYS A 148 -26.24 -25.44 20.63
N ASN A 149 -26.45 -25.97 21.82
CA ASN A 149 -27.23 -25.28 22.84
C ASN A 149 -26.63 -23.96 23.31
N ILE A 150 -25.30 -23.81 23.32
CA ILE A 150 -24.66 -22.51 23.60
C ILE A 150 -25.10 -21.45 22.57
N ALA A 151 -25.11 -21.79 21.28
CA ALA A 151 -25.58 -20.89 20.23
C ALA A 151 -27.05 -20.53 20.40
N VAL A 152 -27.91 -21.53 20.58
CA VAL A 152 -29.35 -21.39 20.73
C VAL A 152 -29.72 -20.52 21.94
N GLU A 153 -29.13 -20.76 23.09
CA GLU A 153 -29.38 -19.95 24.30
C GLU A 153 -28.85 -18.52 24.14
N GLY A 154 -27.69 -18.34 23.46
CA GLY A 154 -27.17 -17.02 23.14
C GLY A 154 -28.16 -16.23 22.28
N VAL A 155 -28.70 -16.83 21.23
CA VAL A 155 -29.70 -16.18 20.36
C VAL A 155 -31.01 -15.90 21.07
N ARG A 156 -31.49 -16.80 21.93
CA ARG A 156 -32.66 -16.55 22.78
C ARG A 156 -32.49 -15.31 23.65
N LEU A 157 -31.31 -15.16 24.23
CA LEU A 157 -30.99 -13.99 25.04
C LEU A 157 -30.94 -12.71 24.19
N VAL A 158 -30.29 -12.76 23.04
CA VAL A 158 -30.27 -11.62 22.10
C VAL A 158 -31.70 -11.20 21.76
N LYS A 159 -32.55 -12.15 21.36
CA LYS A 159 -33.97 -11.89 21.03
C LYS A 159 -34.74 -11.29 22.19
N LYS A 160 -34.49 -11.76 23.43
CA LYS A 160 -35.10 -11.24 24.66
C LYS A 160 -34.71 -9.79 24.94
N LEU A 161 -33.47 -9.40 24.59
CA LEU A 161 -32.93 -8.06 24.85
C LEU A 161 -33.28 -7.03 23.76
N LEU A 162 -33.77 -7.44 22.57
CA LEU A 162 -34.14 -6.51 21.49
C LEU A 162 -35.00 -5.31 21.93
N PRO A 163 -35.99 -5.45 22.87
CA PRO A 163 -36.75 -4.31 23.37
C PRO A 163 -35.92 -3.22 24.07
N GLU A 164 -34.68 -3.50 24.46
CA GLU A 164 -33.77 -2.51 25.04
C GLU A 164 -33.17 -1.55 23.97
N LEU A 165 -33.33 -1.90 22.69
CA LEU A 165 -32.89 -1.10 21.54
C LEU A 165 -34.09 -0.72 20.64
N PRO A 166 -35.09 0.03 21.15
CA PRO A 166 -36.37 0.21 20.46
C PRO A 166 -36.25 1.00 19.16
N ASP A 167 -35.25 1.87 19.05
CA ASP A 167 -35.02 2.76 17.88
C ASP A 167 -33.89 2.29 16.99
N THR A 168 -33.32 1.09 17.24
CA THR A 168 -32.21 0.52 16.48
C THR A 168 -32.70 -0.60 15.57
N GLU A 169 -32.39 -0.52 14.29
CA GLU A 169 -32.55 -1.65 13.35
C GLU A 169 -31.43 -2.66 13.64
N VAL A 170 -31.79 -3.78 14.33
CA VAL A 170 -30.82 -4.81 14.71
C VAL A 170 -30.89 -5.99 13.74
N GLN A 171 -29.75 -6.36 13.16
CA GLN A 171 -29.55 -7.59 12.41
C GLN A 171 -28.67 -8.54 13.23
N LEU A 172 -29.00 -9.83 13.26
CA LEU A 172 -28.15 -10.84 13.89
C LEU A 172 -27.15 -11.39 12.89
N GLU A 173 -25.89 -11.44 13.27
CA GLU A 173 -24.87 -12.27 12.66
C GLU A 173 -24.50 -13.41 13.60
N TYR A 174 -24.41 -14.61 13.07
CA TYR A 174 -23.94 -15.78 13.81
C TYR A 174 -22.76 -16.44 13.08
N SER A 175 -21.67 -16.69 13.83
CA SER A 175 -20.51 -17.44 13.36
C SER A 175 -20.36 -18.77 14.10
N PRO A 176 -20.47 -19.92 13.41
CA PRO A 176 -19.92 -21.18 13.91
C PRO A 176 -18.39 -21.13 13.77
N GLU A 177 -17.72 -20.55 14.76
CA GLU A 177 -16.27 -20.32 14.73
C GLU A 177 -15.51 -21.62 14.40
N SER A 178 -14.45 -21.52 13.62
CA SER A 178 -13.75 -22.65 13.03
C SER A 178 -14.62 -23.49 12.08
N PHE A 179 -15.48 -22.83 11.29
CA PHE A 179 -16.30 -23.50 10.27
C PHE A 179 -15.43 -24.36 9.33
N SER A 180 -14.26 -23.87 8.93
CA SER A 180 -13.36 -24.58 8.00
C SER A 180 -12.99 -26.00 8.44
N ASP A 181 -12.89 -26.27 9.76
CA ASP A 181 -12.62 -27.60 10.30
C ASP A 181 -13.78 -28.23 11.07
N THR A 182 -14.95 -27.59 11.00
CA THR A 182 -16.21 -28.16 11.49
C THR A 182 -16.81 -29.09 10.42
N GLU A 183 -17.43 -30.18 10.84
CA GLU A 183 -18.21 -31.01 9.92
C GLU A 183 -19.33 -30.18 9.31
N VAL A 184 -19.39 -30.11 7.96
CA VAL A 184 -20.28 -29.15 7.27
C VAL A 184 -21.78 -29.41 7.56
N ASP A 185 -22.15 -30.67 7.75
CA ASP A 185 -23.51 -31.07 8.16
C ASP A 185 -23.85 -30.57 9.57
N TYR A 186 -22.89 -30.62 10.48
CA TYR A 186 -23.07 -30.12 11.84
C TYR A 186 -23.07 -28.58 11.88
N ALA A 187 -22.24 -27.92 11.10
CA ALA A 187 -22.27 -26.46 10.99
C ALA A 187 -23.65 -25.98 10.49
N LEU A 188 -24.20 -26.66 9.48
CA LEU A 188 -25.56 -26.37 8.98
C LEU A 188 -26.61 -26.62 10.06
N GLU A 189 -26.55 -27.75 10.79
CA GLU A 189 -27.48 -28.07 11.89
C GLU A 189 -27.49 -26.96 12.95
N VAL A 190 -26.32 -26.45 13.34
CA VAL A 190 -26.23 -25.37 14.34
C VAL A 190 -26.80 -24.07 13.79
N CYS A 191 -26.48 -23.71 12.54
CA CYS A 191 -27.00 -22.48 11.91
C CYS A 191 -28.52 -22.53 11.75
N GLU A 192 -29.09 -23.66 11.31
CA GLU A 192 -30.54 -23.82 11.21
C GLU A 192 -31.23 -23.75 12.59
N ALA A 193 -30.64 -24.32 13.66
CA ALA A 193 -31.17 -24.21 15.00
C ALA A 193 -31.12 -22.74 15.52
N VAL A 194 -30.13 -21.97 15.15
CA VAL A 194 -30.06 -20.54 15.40
C VAL A 194 -31.18 -19.80 14.66
N MET A 195 -31.37 -20.12 13.35
CA MET A 195 -32.45 -19.52 12.54
C MET A 195 -33.85 -19.83 13.10
N GLU A 196 -34.08 -21.05 13.58
CA GLU A 196 -35.36 -21.43 14.20
C GLU A 196 -35.71 -20.56 15.42
N VAL A 197 -34.73 -20.12 16.17
CA VAL A 197 -34.92 -19.22 17.32
C VAL A 197 -35.02 -17.76 16.93
N TRP A 198 -34.15 -17.32 15.99
CA TRP A 198 -34.12 -15.93 15.54
C TRP A 198 -35.36 -15.57 14.70
N GLU A 199 -35.87 -16.50 13.89
CA GLU A 199 -37.01 -16.32 12.99
C GLU A 199 -36.73 -15.22 11.95
N PRO A 200 -35.64 -15.32 11.13
CA PRO A 200 -35.30 -14.32 10.14
C PRO A 200 -36.39 -14.25 9.04
N THR A 201 -36.46 -13.08 8.39
CA THR A 201 -37.32 -12.87 7.23
C THR A 201 -36.46 -12.49 6.02
N GLU A 202 -37.05 -12.50 4.82
CA GLU A 202 -36.33 -12.02 3.61
C GLU A 202 -36.01 -10.51 3.68
N GLN A 203 -36.78 -9.73 4.47
CA GLN A 203 -36.57 -8.30 4.66
C GLN A 203 -35.54 -7.99 5.76
N ASN A 204 -35.39 -8.89 6.73
CA ASN A 204 -34.35 -8.84 7.75
C ASN A 204 -33.69 -10.22 7.88
N PRO A 205 -32.87 -10.61 6.89
CA PRO A 205 -32.20 -11.91 6.90
C PRO A 205 -31.13 -11.96 8.01
N ILE A 206 -30.90 -13.16 8.51
CA ILE A 206 -29.75 -13.41 9.38
C ILE A 206 -28.47 -13.45 8.56
N ILE A 207 -27.36 -12.95 9.08
CA ILE A 207 -26.04 -13.17 8.52
C ILE A 207 -25.47 -14.45 9.14
N LEU A 208 -25.15 -15.42 8.31
CA LEU A 208 -24.40 -16.63 8.70
C LEU A 208 -22.99 -16.50 8.17
N ASN A 209 -22.09 -16.16 9.07
CA ASN A 209 -20.69 -15.96 8.73
C ASN A 209 -19.91 -17.26 8.89
N LEU A 210 -19.29 -17.74 7.85
CA LEU A 210 -18.64 -19.06 7.76
C LEU A 210 -17.11 -18.90 7.78
N PRO A 211 -16.49 -18.76 8.98
CA PRO A 211 -15.09 -18.37 9.04
C PRO A 211 -14.14 -19.53 8.75
N ALA A 212 -13.21 -19.33 7.83
CA ALA A 212 -11.98 -20.07 7.77
C ALA A 212 -11.01 -19.50 8.83
N THR A 213 -11.35 -19.71 10.10
CA THR A 213 -10.61 -19.19 11.27
C THR A 213 -9.13 -19.55 11.22
N VAL A 214 -8.83 -20.73 10.72
CA VAL A 214 -7.52 -21.12 10.18
C VAL A 214 -7.74 -21.63 8.76
N GLU A 215 -6.98 -21.14 7.81
CA GLU A 215 -7.05 -21.62 6.43
C GLU A 215 -6.47 -23.03 6.32
N LEU A 216 -7.30 -24.04 6.49
CA LEU A 216 -6.89 -25.45 6.53
C LEU A 216 -6.91 -26.10 5.15
N PHE A 217 -7.91 -25.80 4.32
CA PHE A 217 -8.15 -26.45 3.05
C PHE A 217 -7.60 -25.64 1.86
N THR A 218 -7.48 -26.30 0.72
CA THR A 218 -7.29 -25.60 -0.55
C THR A 218 -8.57 -24.84 -0.95
N PRO A 219 -8.47 -23.73 -1.72
CA PRO A 219 -9.60 -22.88 -2.08
C PRO A 219 -10.78 -23.63 -2.73
N ASN A 220 -10.50 -24.66 -3.54
CA ASN A 220 -11.54 -25.48 -4.17
C ASN A 220 -12.33 -26.32 -3.15
N VAL A 221 -11.69 -26.85 -2.12
CA VAL A 221 -12.40 -27.58 -1.05
C VAL A 221 -13.23 -26.62 -0.21
N HIS A 222 -12.72 -25.42 0.06
CA HIS A 222 -13.49 -24.36 0.73
C HIS A 222 -14.74 -23.99 -0.10
N ALA A 223 -14.59 -23.79 -1.39
CA ALA A 223 -15.73 -23.54 -2.29
C ALA A 223 -16.77 -24.70 -2.27
N ASP A 224 -16.29 -25.95 -2.27
CA ASP A 224 -17.17 -27.10 -2.12
C ASP A 224 -17.96 -27.08 -0.80
N GLN A 225 -17.31 -26.67 0.33
CA GLN A 225 -18.00 -26.49 1.61
C GLN A 225 -19.10 -25.43 1.53
N ILE A 226 -18.81 -24.28 0.93
CA ILE A 226 -19.77 -23.18 0.79
C ILE A 226 -20.94 -23.58 -0.13
N GLU A 227 -20.66 -24.16 -1.30
CA GLU A 227 -21.74 -24.60 -2.20
C GLU A 227 -22.61 -25.69 -1.56
N TRP A 228 -22.00 -26.66 -0.88
CA TRP A 228 -22.72 -27.69 -0.17
C TRP A 228 -23.62 -27.08 0.92
N PHE A 229 -23.08 -26.15 1.71
CA PHE A 229 -23.84 -25.48 2.78
C PHE A 229 -25.02 -24.70 2.21
N CYS A 230 -24.81 -23.88 1.18
CA CYS A 230 -25.85 -23.09 0.52
C CYS A 230 -26.97 -23.97 -0.09
N ARG A 231 -26.60 -25.10 -0.71
CA ARG A 231 -27.55 -26.00 -1.39
C ARG A 231 -28.37 -26.85 -0.41
N ASN A 232 -27.86 -27.15 0.77
CA ASN A 232 -28.55 -27.97 1.76
C ASN A 232 -29.34 -27.14 2.79
N MET A 233 -29.19 -25.83 2.81
CA MET A 233 -29.93 -24.92 3.68
C MET A 233 -31.41 -24.85 3.28
N ARG A 234 -32.33 -25.07 4.25
CA ARG A 234 -33.80 -25.10 4.00
C ARG A 234 -34.39 -23.74 3.62
N GLU A 235 -33.93 -22.66 4.28
CA GLU A 235 -34.48 -21.30 4.11
C GLU A 235 -33.40 -20.33 3.63
N ARG A 236 -32.74 -20.65 2.51
CA ARG A 236 -31.60 -19.91 1.96
C ARG A 236 -31.90 -18.42 1.70
N SER A 237 -33.14 -18.08 1.28
CA SER A 237 -33.55 -16.68 1.03
C SER A 237 -33.63 -15.80 2.30
N LYS A 238 -33.65 -16.41 3.47
CA LYS A 238 -33.68 -15.70 4.77
C LYS A 238 -32.30 -15.55 5.42
N ALA A 239 -31.24 -15.94 4.70
CA ALA A 239 -29.86 -15.87 5.20
C ALA A 239 -28.94 -15.20 4.19
N VAL A 240 -28.07 -14.31 4.69
CA VAL A 240 -26.90 -13.77 3.99
C VAL A 240 -25.72 -14.65 4.36
N ILE A 241 -25.12 -15.34 3.41
CA ILE A 241 -23.92 -16.16 3.63
C ILE A 241 -22.70 -15.29 3.52
N SER A 242 -21.97 -15.14 4.62
CA SER A 242 -20.77 -14.31 4.74
C SER A 242 -19.52 -15.19 4.79
N LEU A 243 -18.48 -14.73 4.12
CA LEU A 243 -17.14 -15.33 4.17
C LEU A 243 -16.22 -14.48 5.04
N HIS A 244 -15.48 -15.16 5.92
CA HIS A 244 -14.42 -14.57 6.74
C HIS A 244 -13.19 -15.47 6.62
N THR A 245 -12.33 -15.20 5.65
CA THR A 245 -11.15 -16.03 5.40
C THR A 245 -9.90 -15.43 6.02
N HIS A 246 -9.05 -16.29 6.61
CA HIS A 246 -7.67 -15.97 6.94
C HIS A 246 -6.74 -16.45 5.84
N ASN A 247 -5.45 -16.10 5.94
CA ASN A 247 -4.46 -16.29 4.88
C ASN A 247 -3.31 -17.23 5.28
N ASP A 248 -3.57 -18.22 6.14
CA ASP A 248 -2.55 -19.12 6.70
C ASP A 248 -1.79 -19.92 5.63
N ARG A 249 -2.42 -20.18 4.50
CA ARG A 249 -1.84 -20.87 3.34
C ARG A 249 -1.38 -19.92 2.23
N GLY A 250 -1.64 -18.62 2.37
CA GLY A 250 -1.42 -17.62 1.32
C GLY A 250 -2.45 -17.68 0.19
N THR A 251 -3.65 -18.25 0.43
CA THR A 251 -4.69 -18.42 -0.58
C THR A 251 -6.05 -17.82 -0.18
N GLY A 252 -6.08 -16.96 0.84
CA GLY A 252 -7.30 -16.35 1.37
C GLY A 252 -8.12 -15.60 0.31
N THR A 253 -7.47 -14.81 -0.55
CA THR A 253 -8.11 -14.16 -1.70
C THR A 253 -8.77 -15.17 -2.64
N ALA A 254 -8.05 -16.21 -3.06
CA ALA A 254 -8.60 -17.24 -3.93
C ALA A 254 -9.75 -18.02 -3.27
N ALA A 255 -9.63 -18.33 -1.97
CA ALA A 255 -10.70 -19.00 -1.22
C ALA A 255 -11.98 -18.15 -1.19
N THR A 256 -11.86 -16.84 -1.03
CA THR A 256 -12.99 -15.91 -1.05
C THR A 256 -13.62 -15.80 -2.44
N GLU A 257 -12.82 -15.60 -3.48
CA GLU A 257 -13.34 -15.52 -4.85
C GLU A 257 -14.09 -16.80 -5.25
N LEU A 258 -13.52 -17.97 -4.94
CA LEU A 258 -14.21 -19.24 -5.21
C LEU A 258 -15.44 -19.45 -4.30
N GLY A 259 -15.41 -18.95 -3.06
CA GLY A 259 -16.57 -18.95 -2.16
C GLY A 259 -17.73 -18.09 -2.67
N LEU A 260 -17.44 -16.95 -3.31
CA LEU A 260 -18.45 -16.14 -4.00
C LEU A 260 -19.05 -16.88 -5.17
N LEU A 261 -18.25 -17.55 -6.00
CA LEU A 261 -18.76 -18.44 -7.07
C LEU A 261 -19.64 -19.57 -6.51
N ALA A 262 -19.33 -20.03 -5.30
CA ALA A 262 -20.05 -21.10 -4.62
C ALA A 262 -21.38 -20.65 -3.98
N GLY A 263 -21.68 -19.33 -3.98
CA GLY A 263 -22.97 -18.79 -3.57
C GLY A 263 -22.97 -17.98 -2.28
N ALA A 264 -21.82 -17.47 -1.84
CA ALA A 264 -21.75 -16.49 -0.77
C ALA A 264 -22.23 -15.10 -1.23
N ASP A 265 -22.80 -14.31 -0.31
CA ASP A 265 -23.43 -13.01 -0.57
C ASP A 265 -22.63 -11.84 0.01
N ARG A 266 -21.76 -12.11 0.99
CA ARG A 266 -21.08 -11.11 1.81
C ARG A 266 -19.64 -11.53 2.09
N VAL A 267 -18.78 -10.55 2.31
CA VAL A 267 -17.36 -10.75 2.58
C VAL A 267 -16.90 -9.87 3.73
N GLU A 268 -16.19 -10.46 4.67
CA GLU A 268 -15.48 -9.75 5.74
C GLU A 268 -13.98 -9.83 5.55
N GLY A 269 -13.28 -8.74 5.86
CA GLY A 269 -11.83 -8.68 5.79
C GLY A 269 -11.30 -7.34 6.28
N THR A 270 -10.03 -7.10 5.99
CA THR A 270 -9.34 -5.86 6.37
C THR A 270 -8.70 -5.20 5.16
N LEU A 271 -8.43 -3.91 5.26
CA LEU A 271 -7.57 -3.23 4.31
C LEU A 271 -6.18 -3.86 4.35
N PHE A 272 -5.62 -4.17 3.18
CA PHE A 272 -4.29 -4.76 3.01
C PHE A 272 -4.05 -6.08 3.76
N GLY A 273 -5.10 -6.74 4.23
CA GLY A 273 -5.03 -8.10 4.77
C GLY A 273 -4.45 -8.23 6.18
N ASN A 274 -4.43 -7.15 6.99
CA ASN A 274 -3.97 -7.23 8.37
C ASN A 274 -4.86 -8.14 9.23
N GLY A 275 -4.26 -8.88 10.15
CA GLY A 275 -5.01 -9.75 11.07
C GLY A 275 -4.13 -10.78 11.76
N GLU A 276 -4.78 -11.64 12.53
CA GLU A 276 -4.11 -12.71 13.28
C GLU A 276 -3.24 -13.61 12.38
N ARG A 277 -2.10 -14.05 12.92
CA ARG A 277 -1.13 -14.97 12.28
C ARG A 277 -0.58 -14.43 10.96
N THR A 278 -1.19 -14.79 9.83
CA THR A 278 -0.80 -14.39 8.48
C THR A 278 -1.74 -13.36 7.86
N GLY A 279 -2.72 -12.90 8.63
CA GLY A 279 -3.69 -11.89 8.26
C GLY A 279 -5.06 -12.42 7.86
N ASN A 280 -5.99 -11.48 7.74
CA ASN A 280 -7.33 -11.66 7.20
C ASN A 280 -7.33 -11.60 5.67
N LEU A 281 -8.50 -11.80 5.09
CA LEU A 281 -8.74 -11.44 3.70
C LEU A 281 -8.37 -9.98 3.43
N ASP A 282 -7.63 -9.77 2.36
CA ASP A 282 -7.35 -8.44 1.83
C ASP A 282 -8.51 -7.94 0.96
N LEU A 283 -9.29 -7.00 1.51
CA LEU A 283 -10.44 -6.42 0.82
C LEU A 283 -10.03 -5.57 -0.39
N VAL A 284 -8.89 -4.89 -0.32
CA VAL A 284 -8.37 -4.10 -1.45
C VAL A 284 -8.10 -5.01 -2.64
N THR A 285 -7.42 -6.13 -2.42
CA THR A 285 -7.10 -7.08 -3.49
C THR A 285 -8.36 -7.69 -4.11
N VAL A 286 -9.32 -8.17 -3.32
CA VAL A 286 -10.55 -8.77 -3.87
C VAL A 286 -11.39 -7.75 -4.63
N ALA A 287 -11.55 -6.55 -4.08
CA ALA A 287 -12.33 -5.49 -4.74
C ALA A 287 -11.70 -5.05 -6.07
N LEU A 288 -10.38 -4.87 -6.11
CA LEU A 288 -9.68 -4.47 -7.33
C LEU A 288 -9.55 -5.62 -8.35
N ASN A 289 -9.53 -6.88 -7.90
CA ASN A 289 -9.67 -8.04 -8.79
C ASN A 289 -11.02 -8.02 -9.52
N MET A 290 -12.13 -7.70 -8.82
CA MET A 290 -13.45 -7.54 -9.45
C MET A 290 -13.45 -6.36 -10.43
N TYR A 291 -12.88 -5.23 -10.04
CA TYR A 291 -12.77 -4.04 -10.89
C TYR A 291 -12.01 -4.34 -12.18
N ALA A 292 -10.88 -5.02 -12.09
CA ALA A 292 -10.08 -5.44 -13.25
C ALA A 292 -10.80 -6.44 -14.19
N GLN A 293 -11.91 -7.02 -13.76
CA GLN A 293 -12.80 -7.88 -14.56
C GLN A 293 -14.06 -7.14 -15.06
N GLY A 294 -14.14 -5.83 -14.84
CA GLY A 294 -15.25 -4.99 -15.29
C GLY A 294 -16.44 -4.93 -14.33
N LEU A 295 -16.29 -5.42 -13.10
CA LEU A 295 -17.32 -5.33 -12.07
C LEU A 295 -16.92 -4.30 -11.01
N HIS A 296 -17.55 -3.11 -11.02
CA HIS A 296 -17.26 -2.06 -10.03
C HIS A 296 -17.64 -2.53 -8.62
N PRO A 297 -16.70 -2.55 -7.64
CA PRO A 297 -16.93 -3.14 -6.32
C PRO A 297 -17.85 -2.32 -5.41
N ASN A 298 -18.30 -1.13 -5.82
CA ASN A 298 -19.01 -0.13 -5.00
C ASN A 298 -18.21 0.36 -3.78
N LEU A 299 -16.89 0.21 -3.84
CA LEU A 299 -15.91 0.81 -2.94
C LEU A 299 -15.01 1.75 -3.74
N ASN A 300 -14.63 2.87 -3.13
CA ASN A 300 -13.81 3.88 -3.78
C ASN A 300 -12.33 3.72 -3.38
N PHE A 301 -11.50 3.29 -4.33
CA PHE A 301 -10.04 3.21 -4.20
C PHE A 301 -9.31 4.15 -5.18
N GLU A 302 -9.99 5.22 -5.65
CA GLU A 302 -9.39 6.19 -6.60
C GLU A 302 -8.13 6.88 -6.06
N ASN A 303 -7.90 6.84 -4.74
CA ASN A 303 -6.70 7.41 -4.10
C ASN A 303 -6.05 6.38 -3.16
N LEU A 304 -5.58 5.28 -3.73
CA LEU A 304 -5.08 4.13 -2.96
C LEU A 304 -3.84 4.46 -2.11
N ASP A 305 -3.00 5.38 -2.57
CA ASP A 305 -1.80 5.79 -1.81
C ASP A 305 -2.17 6.57 -0.53
N GLU A 306 -3.18 7.45 -0.56
CA GLU A 306 -3.69 8.14 0.63
C GLU A 306 -4.34 7.16 1.61
N ILE A 307 -5.13 6.20 1.09
CA ILE A 307 -5.72 5.12 1.89
C ILE A 307 -4.62 4.33 2.60
N ARG A 308 -3.57 3.96 1.89
CA ARG A 308 -2.41 3.26 2.45
C ARG A 308 -1.70 4.11 3.52
N GLU A 309 -1.47 5.39 3.26
CA GLU A 309 -0.80 6.29 4.21
C GLU A 309 -1.59 6.41 5.52
N ILE A 310 -2.91 6.59 5.45
CA ILE A 310 -3.77 6.63 6.64
C ILE A 310 -3.74 5.28 7.38
N TYR A 311 -3.86 4.18 6.64
CA TYR A 311 -3.78 2.83 7.21
C TYR A 311 -2.44 2.60 7.93
N GLU A 312 -1.30 2.88 7.30
CA GLU A 312 0.04 2.69 7.89
C GLU A 312 0.24 3.57 9.13
N ARG A 313 -0.24 4.82 9.09
CA ARG A 313 -0.15 5.74 10.21
C ARG A 313 -1.01 5.32 11.40
N THR A 314 -2.22 4.85 11.17
CA THR A 314 -3.16 4.48 12.23
C THR A 314 -2.85 3.11 12.83
N THR A 315 -2.38 2.17 12.04
CA THR A 315 -2.08 0.80 12.49
C THR A 315 -0.63 0.60 12.93
N GLY A 316 0.29 1.45 12.46
CA GLY A 316 1.73 1.24 12.60
C GLY A 316 2.28 0.06 11.78
N MET A 317 1.47 -0.51 10.89
CA MET A 317 1.88 -1.59 9.98
C MET A 317 2.27 -1.03 8.63
N THR A 318 3.24 -1.64 7.97
CA THR A 318 3.68 -1.26 6.61
C THR A 318 3.08 -2.21 5.58
N VAL A 319 2.56 -1.66 4.49
CA VAL A 319 2.14 -2.45 3.33
C VAL A 319 3.37 -2.93 2.56
N HIS A 320 3.42 -4.22 2.26
CA HIS A 320 4.58 -4.81 1.58
C HIS A 320 4.73 -4.24 0.16
N ASP A 321 5.97 -3.95 -0.27
CA ASP A 321 6.29 -3.36 -1.58
C ASP A 321 5.68 -4.11 -2.78
N ARG A 322 5.41 -5.41 -2.63
CA ARG A 322 4.78 -6.24 -3.66
C ARG A 322 3.36 -6.66 -3.32
N HIS A 323 2.72 -5.92 -2.42
CA HIS A 323 1.31 -6.12 -2.14
C HIS A 323 0.49 -5.84 -3.42
N PRO A 324 -0.45 -6.70 -3.82
CA PRO A 324 -1.27 -6.46 -5.00
C PRO A 324 -1.90 -5.06 -4.98
N TYR A 325 -1.76 -4.32 -6.08
CA TYR A 325 -2.23 -2.94 -6.27
C TYR A 325 -1.63 -1.88 -5.33
N GLY A 326 -1.46 -2.17 -4.03
CA GLY A 326 -1.05 -1.21 -3.00
C GLY A 326 0.46 -1.07 -2.80
N GLY A 327 1.27 -2.04 -3.24
CA GLY A 327 2.72 -2.02 -3.02
C GLY A 327 3.46 -1.05 -3.95
N ASP A 328 4.61 -0.52 -3.51
CA ASP A 328 5.38 0.46 -4.27
C ASP A 328 5.96 -0.08 -5.58
N LEU A 329 6.15 -1.40 -5.68
CA LEU A 329 6.79 -2.03 -6.82
C LEU A 329 5.83 -2.70 -7.81
N VAL A 330 4.51 -2.56 -7.63
CA VAL A 330 3.55 -3.33 -8.44
C VAL A 330 3.27 -2.73 -9.81
N PHE A 331 3.40 -1.41 -9.95
CA PHE A 331 3.27 -0.70 -11.23
C PHE A 331 4.63 -0.29 -11.80
N THR A 332 5.65 -1.11 -11.58
CA THR A 332 7.01 -0.87 -12.03
C THR A 332 7.50 -2.03 -12.87
N ALA A 333 8.25 -1.75 -13.91
CA ALA A 333 8.90 -2.77 -14.72
C ALA A 333 10.42 -2.64 -14.59
N PHE A 334 11.09 -3.76 -14.32
CA PHE A 334 12.54 -3.83 -14.17
C PHE A 334 13.22 -4.37 -15.42
N SER A 335 12.52 -5.15 -16.22
CA SER A 335 13.04 -5.67 -17.49
C SER A 335 12.86 -4.65 -18.61
N GLY A 336 13.92 -4.38 -19.38
CA GLY A 336 13.85 -3.46 -20.52
C GLY A 336 12.84 -3.87 -21.59
N SER A 337 12.61 -5.17 -21.79
CA SER A 337 11.58 -5.67 -22.70
C SER A 337 10.15 -5.41 -22.19
N HIS A 338 9.93 -5.46 -20.88
CA HIS A 338 8.64 -5.12 -20.27
C HIS A 338 8.38 -3.62 -20.37
N GLN A 339 9.38 -2.78 -20.07
CA GLN A 339 9.30 -1.33 -20.20
C GLN A 339 8.95 -0.91 -21.64
N ASP A 340 9.64 -1.48 -22.64
CA ASP A 340 9.36 -1.21 -24.06
C ASP A 340 7.93 -1.62 -24.46
N ALA A 341 7.45 -2.78 -23.96
CA ALA A 341 6.10 -3.24 -24.27
C ALA A 341 5.02 -2.37 -23.60
N ILE A 342 5.22 -1.97 -22.34
CA ILE A 342 4.29 -1.06 -21.62
C ILE A 342 4.24 0.29 -22.34
N LYS A 343 5.40 0.86 -22.67
CA LYS A 343 5.48 2.13 -23.41
C LYS A 343 4.73 2.06 -24.74
N LYS A 344 4.93 1.00 -25.52
CA LYS A 344 4.21 0.79 -26.79
C LYS A 344 2.71 0.66 -26.58
N GLY A 345 2.28 -0.01 -25.51
CA GLY A 345 0.88 -0.13 -25.13
C GLY A 345 0.26 1.23 -24.77
N MET A 346 0.96 2.04 -23.98
CA MET A 346 0.53 3.40 -23.65
C MET A 346 0.49 4.32 -24.87
N ASP A 347 1.55 4.30 -25.70
CA ASP A 347 1.61 5.09 -26.94
C ASP A 347 0.49 4.72 -27.95
N LEU A 348 0.12 3.43 -28.02
CA LEU A 348 -0.99 2.97 -28.85
C LEU A 348 -2.33 3.49 -28.33
N ARG A 349 -2.57 3.36 -27.02
CA ARG A 349 -3.77 3.84 -26.36
C ARG A 349 -3.97 5.35 -26.55
N GLU A 350 -2.90 6.15 -26.43
CA GLU A 350 -2.94 7.58 -26.68
C GLU A 350 -3.35 7.90 -28.13
N LYS A 351 -2.81 7.15 -29.11
CA LYS A 351 -3.16 7.32 -30.53
C LYS A 351 -4.61 6.93 -30.86
N GLU A 352 -5.16 5.97 -30.15
CA GLU A 352 -6.54 5.50 -30.31
C GLU A 352 -7.56 6.37 -29.56
N GLY A 353 -7.10 7.41 -28.85
CA GLY A 353 -7.95 8.32 -28.09
C GLY A 353 -8.18 7.79 -26.68
N ASP A 354 -7.13 7.84 -25.85
CA ASP A 354 -7.17 7.41 -24.45
C ASP A 354 -8.40 7.97 -23.69
N SER A 355 -9.32 7.10 -23.38
CA SER A 355 -10.55 7.44 -22.67
C SER A 355 -10.98 6.29 -21.75
N ASN A 356 -11.84 6.56 -20.79
CA ASN A 356 -12.41 5.55 -19.89
C ASN A 356 -13.32 4.53 -20.64
N GLU A 357 -13.68 4.81 -21.90
CA GLU A 357 -14.48 3.90 -22.74
C GLU A 357 -13.58 2.98 -23.60
N THR A 358 -12.27 3.23 -23.64
CA THR A 358 -11.32 2.42 -24.41
C THR A 358 -10.84 1.25 -23.56
N LEU A 359 -10.99 0.02 -24.09
CA LEU A 359 -10.56 -1.20 -23.38
C LEU A 359 -9.09 -1.11 -22.96
N TRP A 360 -8.79 -1.48 -21.72
CA TRP A 360 -7.43 -1.53 -21.22
C TRP A 360 -6.65 -2.69 -21.82
N GLN A 361 -5.60 -2.40 -22.61
CA GLN A 361 -4.79 -3.38 -23.33
C GLN A 361 -3.29 -3.09 -23.25
N VAL A 362 -2.83 -2.63 -22.08
CA VAL A 362 -1.40 -2.38 -21.86
C VAL A 362 -0.74 -3.65 -21.34
N PRO A 363 0.29 -4.18 -22.02
CA PRO A 363 0.99 -5.39 -21.56
C PRO A 363 1.55 -5.21 -20.15
N TYR A 364 1.53 -6.30 -19.35
CA TYR A 364 2.06 -6.38 -17.98
C TYR A 364 1.37 -5.53 -16.92
N LEU A 365 0.37 -4.74 -17.26
CA LEU A 365 -0.46 -3.98 -16.32
C LEU A 365 -1.89 -4.51 -16.37
N SER A 366 -2.33 -5.15 -15.29
CA SER A 366 -3.66 -5.77 -15.17
C SER A 366 -4.80 -4.76 -15.08
N ILE A 367 -4.49 -3.53 -14.69
CA ILE A 367 -5.43 -2.41 -14.53
C ILE A 367 -4.70 -1.12 -14.91
N ASP A 368 -5.46 -0.09 -15.27
CA ASP A 368 -4.91 1.26 -15.42
C ASP A 368 -4.54 1.80 -14.02
N PRO A 369 -3.26 2.08 -13.73
CA PRO A 369 -2.87 2.63 -12.43
C PRO A 369 -3.60 3.93 -12.07
N ARG A 370 -4.00 4.72 -13.07
CA ARG A 370 -4.70 6.00 -12.88
C ARG A 370 -6.08 5.83 -12.24
N ASP A 371 -6.74 4.68 -12.42
CA ASP A 371 -8.05 4.39 -11.82
C ASP A 371 -8.00 4.28 -10.29
N ILE A 372 -6.81 4.08 -9.74
CA ILE A 372 -6.56 3.99 -8.30
C ILE A 372 -5.63 5.10 -7.79
N GLY A 373 -5.49 6.19 -8.56
CA GLY A 373 -4.69 7.36 -8.21
C GLY A 373 -3.18 7.15 -8.29
N ARG A 374 -2.74 6.09 -8.98
CA ARG A 374 -1.31 5.76 -9.13
C ARG A 374 -0.82 6.02 -10.56
N THR A 375 0.47 5.96 -10.74
CA THR A 375 1.12 6.10 -12.05
C THR A 375 1.98 4.87 -12.33
N TYR A 376 2.14 4.55 -13.62
CA TYR A 376 3.19 3.63 -14.02
C TYR A 376 4.54 4.32 -13.82
N GLU A 377 5.38 3.77 -12.98
CA GLU A 377 6.73 4.25 -12.74
C GLU A 377 7.75 3.31 -13.36
N GLU A 378 8.56 3.84 -14.25
CA GLU A 378 9.81 3.20 -14.62
C GLU A 378 10.77 3.36 -13.44
N ILE A 379 10.75 2.44 -12.46
CA ILE A 379 11.86 2.37 -11.50
C ILE A 379 13.07 1.82 -12.25
N ILE A 380 13.98 2.70 -12.53
CA ILE A 380 15.26 2.36 -13.06
C ILE A 380 16.14 1.99 -11.85
N ARG A 381 16.14 0.71 -11.48
CA ARG A 381 17.18 0.18 -10.59
C ARG A 381 18.47 0.15 -11.36
N ILE A 382 19.53 0.74 -10.78
CA ILE A 382 20.83 0.80 -11.41
C ILE A 382 21.60 -0.45 -11.01
N ASN A 383 21.55 -1.44 -11.88
CA ASN A 383 22.48 -2.54 -11.92
C ASN A 383 23.36 -2.42 -13.18
N SER A 384 24.31 -3.32 -13.34
CA SER A 384 25.20 -3.39 -14.52
C SER A 384 24.50 -3.40 -15.90
N GLN A 385 23.17 -3.66 -15.92
CA GLN A 385 22.35 -3.68 -17.13
C GLN A 385 21.40 -2.47 -17.25
N SER A 386 21.46 -1.53 -16.31
CA SER A 386 20.59 -0.35 -16.32
C SER A 386 21.04 0.66 -17.37
N GLY A 387 20.09 1.16 -18.15
CA GLY A 387 20.37 2.14 -19.20
C GLY A 387 20.82 3.51 -18.64
N LYS A 388 21.41 4.33 -19.51
CA LYS A 388 22.03 5.64 -19.21
C LYS A 388 21.10 6.68 -18.56
N GLY A 389 19.78 6.48 -18.57
CA GLY A 389 18.79 7.40 -17.99
C GLY A 389 18.53 7.19 -16.51
N GLY A 390 18.84 6.00 -15.96
CA GLY A 390 18.44 5.60 -14.62
C GLY A 390 19.12 6.36 -13.50
N VAL A 391 20.42 6.54 -13.63
CA VAL A 391 21.21 7.29 -12.64
C VAL A 391 20.74 8.73 -12.54
N ALA A 392 20.48 9.37 -13.70
CA ALA A 392 20.00 10.74 -13.74
C ALA A 392 18.61 10.89 -13.10
N TYR A 393 17.73 9.89 -13.29
CA TYR A 393 16.42 9.88 -12.65
C TYR A 393 16.50 9.78 -11.14
N VAL A 394 17.33 8.88 -10.60
CA VAL A 394 17.52 8.76 -9.14
C VAL A 394 18.08 10.05 -8.55
N LEU A 395 19.07 10.66 -9.20
CA LEU A 395 19.65 11.92 -8.73
C LEU A 395 18.65 13.08 -8.78
N SER A 396 17.78 13.12 -9.81
CA SER A 396 16.73 14.12 -9.92
C SER A 396 15.66 13.92 -8.84
N ARG A 397 15.12 12.70 -8.70
CA ARG A 397 13.99 12.42 -7.80
C ARG A 397 14.37 12.49 -6.32
N GLU A 398 15.46 11.82 -5.93
CA GLU A 398 15.83 11.68 -4.51
C GLU A 398 16.64 12.87 -3.98
N PHE A 399 17.41 13.56 -4.87
CA PHE A 399 18.32 14.63 -4.47
C PHE A 399 18.04 15.97 -5.16
N GLY A 400 17.03 16.03 -6.03
CA GLY A 400 16.66 17.25 -6.75
C GLY A 400 17.72 17.72 -7.78
N LEU A 401 18.56 16.81 -8.26
CA LEU A 401 19.66 17.11 -9.19
C LEU A 401 19.27 16.81 -10.64
N ASP A 402 18.75 17.82 -11.36
CA ASP A 402 18.38 17.72 -12.77
C ASP A 402 19.61 17.82 -13.67
N LEU A 403 20.26 16.70 -13.93
CA LEU A 403 21.46 16.65 -14.76
C LEU A 403 21.20 17.09 -16.21
N PRO A 404 22.10 17.84 -16.85
CA PRO A 404 22.06 18.05 -18.30
C PRO A 404 22.03 16.71 -19.06
N LYS A 405 21.14 16.57 -20.06
CA LYS A 405 20.99 15.30 -20.80
C LYS A 405 22.32 14.79 -21.41
N ALA A 406 23.19 15.69 -21.80
CA ALA A 406 24.49 15.32 -22.34
C ALA A 406 25.46 14.77 -21.27
N MET A 407 25.19 14.99 -19.98
CA MET A 407 25.96 14.46 -18.85
C MET A 407 25.51 13.04 -18.43
N HIS A 408 24.27 12.62 -18.76
CA HIS A 408 23.71 11.33 -18.38
C HIS A 408 24.58 10.11 -18.73
N PRO A 409 25.21 10.04 -19.96
CA PRO A 409 26.06 8.90 -20.32
C PRO A 409 27.32 8.77 -19.44
N GLU A 410 27.92 9.88 -19.07
CA GLU A 410 29.15 9.93 -18.28
C GLU A 410 28.88 9.53 -16.82
N VAL A 411 27.82 10.10 -16.21
CA VAL A 411 27.41 9.76 -14.83
C VAL A 411 26.91 8.32 -14.75
N GLY A 412 26.16 7.87 -15.76
CA GLY A 412 25.69 6.49 -15.84
C GLY A 412 26.85 5.49 -15.92
N LEU A 413 27.89 5.77 -16.70
CA LEU A 413 29.07 4.91 -16.79
C LEU A 413 29.80 4.82 -15.44
N LEU A 414 30.04 5.95 -14.78
CA LEU A 414 30.70 6.03 -13.48
C LEU A 414 30.00 5.17 -12.40
N VAL A 415 28.69 5.28 -12.33
CA VAL A 415 27.90 4.54 -11.34
C VAL A 415 27.83 3.05 -11.68
N ASN A 416 27.71 2.70 -12.96
CA ASN A 416 27.69 1.31 -13.41
C ASN A 416 29.04 0.63 -13.14
N GLU A 417 30.17 1.29 -13.40
CA GLU A 417 31.51 0.76 -13.08
C GLU A 417 31.65 0.43 -11.59
N LYS A 418 31.09 1.26 -10.71
CA LYS A 418 31.07 0.99 -9.27
C LYS A 418 30.18 -0.20 -8.92
N ALA A 419 28.97 -0.26 -9.46
CA ALA A 419 28.03 -1.38 -9.25
C ALA A 419 28.64 -2.71 -9.72
N ASP A 420 29.32 -2.71 -10.88
CA ASP A 420 30.02 -3.87 -11.42
C ASP A 420 31.18 -4.30 -10.53
N SER A 421 31.98 -3.36 -10.04
CA SER A 421 33.10 -3.64 -9.15
C SER A 421 32.67 -4.27 -7.82
N GLU A 422 31.49 -3.91 -7.32
CA GLU A 422 30.90 -4.44 -6.10
C GLU A 422 29.97 -5.63 -6.34
N SER A 423 29.69 -5.97 -7.62
CA SER A 423 28.79 -7.05 -8.05
C SER A 423 27.40 -7.00 -7.39
N ARG A 424 26.88 -5.80 -7.17
CA ARG A 424 25.57 -5.55 -6.56
C ARG A 424 24.91 -4.26 -7.08
N GLU A 425 23.63 -4.12 -6.78
CA GLU A 425 22.91 -2.86 -6.96
C GLU A 425 23.38 -1.81 -5.94
N LEU A 426 23.40 -0.54 -6.33
CA LEU A 426 23.70 0.58 -5.47
C LEU A 426 22.41 1.25 -5.00
N ALA A 427 22.34 1.57 -3.72
CA ALA A 427 21.26 2.39 -3.15
C ALA A 427 21.37 3.86 -3.60
N ALA A 428 20.29 4.63 -3.51
CA ALA A 428 20.26 6.03 -3.91
C ALA A 428 21.37 6.87 -3.25
N ASP A 429 21.58 6.70 -1.95
CA ASP A 429 22.66 7.38 -1.21
C ASP A 429 24.06 7.01 -1.71
N GLU A 430 24.28 5.78 -2.16
CA GLU A 430 25.56 5.32 -2.69
C GLU A 430 25.82 5.88 -4.10
N ILE A 431 24.73 6.02 -4.89
CA ILE A 431 24.76 6.70 -6.19
C ILE A 431 25.12 8.17 -6.00
N TYR A 432 24.45 8.84 -5.07
CA TYR A 432 24.74 10.23 -4.73
C TYR A 432 26.18 10.41 -4.18
N ALA A 433 26.63 9.53 -3.29
CA ALA A 433 28.00 9.56 -2.79
C ALA A 433 29.05 9.39 -3.91
N THR A 434 28.77 8.52 -4.89
CA THR A 434 29.61 8.32 -6.08
C THR A 434 29.65 9.57 -6.96
N PHE A 435 28.48 10.16 -7.22
CA PHE A 435 28.36 11.43 -7.93
C PHE A 435 29.10 12.56 -7.19
N LYS A 436 28.88 12.67 -5.88
CA LYS A 436 29.48 13.70 -5.03
C LYS A 436 31.02 13.65 -5.04
N ALA A 437 31.58 12.46 -4.89
CA ALA A 437 33.04 12.26 -4.92
C ALA A 437 33.67 12.70 -6.25
N GLU A 438 32.99 12.43 -7.37
CA GLU A 438 33.53 12.75 -8.70
C GLU A 438 33.25 14.19 -9.13
N TYR A 439 32.08 14.77 -8.79
CA TYR A 439 31.65 16.06 -9.34
C TYR A 439 31.62 17.21 -8.33
N LEU A 440 31.54 16.95 -7.02
CA LEU A 440 31.44 17.98 -5.99
C LEU A 440 32.71 18.12 -5.13
N GLU A 441 33.46 17.05 -4.94
CA GLU A 441 34.59 17.00 -3.99
C GLU A 441 35.97 17.07 -4.67
N LYS A 442 36.03 17.25 -6.00
CA LYS A 442 37.30 17.40 -6.71
C LYS A 442 37.87 18.81 -6.62
N ASN A 443 38.67 19.04 -5.58
CA ASN A 443 39.30 20.34 -5.24
C ASN A 443 40.78 20.42 -5.66
N SER A 444 41.25 19.61 -6.57
CA SER A 444 42.64 19.61 -7.08
C SER A 444 42.67 19.38 -8.60
N PRO A 445 43.53 20.08 -9.33
CA PRO A 445 44.59 21.01 -8.89
C PRO A 445 44.12 22.43 -8.53
N LEU A 446 42.84 22.81 -8.80
CA LEU A 446 42.29 24.13 -8.54
C LEU A 446 41.26 24.07 -7.41
N GLU A 447 41.36 24.97 -6.43
CA GLU A 447 40.41 25.15 -5.36
C GLU A 447 40.01 26.61 -5.21
N LEU A 448 38.71 26.91 -5.04
CA LEU A 448 38.20 28.24 -4.74
C LEU A 448 38.18 28.45 -3.22
N LEU A 449 39.00 29.35 -2.68
CA LEU A 449 39.08 29.64 -1.24
C LEU A 449 38.09 30.74 -0.82
N SER A 450 38.03 31.83 -1.56
CA SER A 450 37.07 32.92 -1.38
C SER A 450 36.88 33.69 -2.68
N TYR A 451 35.78 34.40 -2.76
CA TYR A 451 35.48 35.25 -3.89
C TYR A 451 34.67 36.49 -3.45
N ASP A 452 34.73 37.51 -4.25
CA ASP A 452 33.89 38.69 -4.19
C ASP A 452 33.49 39.10 -5.60
N THR A 453 32.22 39.40 -5.81
CA THR A 453 31.69 39.80 -7.11
C THR A 453 30.88 41.08 -6.92
N GLY A 454 31.06 42.02 -7.83
CA GLY A 454 30.39 43.31 -7.74
C GLY A 454 30.20 43.99 -9.08
N LYS A 455 29.15 44.81 -9.18
CA LYS A 455 28.90 45.67 -10.32
C LYS A 455 28.91 47.12 -9.87
N GLU A 456 29.82 47.90 -10.42
CA GLU A 456 29.90 49.34 -10.12
C GLU A 456 28.72 50.08 -10.79
N PRO A 457 28.12 51.09 -10.12
CA PRO A 457 27.08 51.88 -10.71
C PRO A 457 27.49 52.51 -12.04
N GLY A 458 26.75 52.24 -13.12
CA GLY A 458 26.99 52.75 -14.48
C GLY A 458 27.93 51.92 -15.33
N GLN A 459 28.47 50.81 -14.84
CA GLN A 459 29.24 49.82 -15.67
C GLN A 459 28.33 48.67 -16.08
N GLU A 460 28.55 48.14 -17.29
CA GLU A 460 27.83 46.96 -17.81
C GLU A 460 28.45 45.64 -17.31
N GLU A 461 29.75 45.67 -17.04
CA GLU A 461 30.50 44.48 -16.60
C GLU A 461 30.46 44.25 -15.08
N VAL A 462 30.52 42.97 -14.72
CA VAL A 462 30.71 42.48 -13.34
C VAL A 462 32.20 42.25 -13.11
N SER A 463 32.74 42.73 -11.98
CA SER A 463 34.08 42.38 -11.49
C SER A 463 34.00 41.12 -10.62
N CYS A 464 34.97 40.25 -10.74
CA CYS A 464 35.21 39.13 -9.84
C CYS A 464 36.63 39.19 -9.32
N SER A 465 36.80 39.18 -7.99
CA SER A 465 38.07 38.98 -7.32
C SER A 465 37.97 37.69 -6.51
N ALA A 466 38.94 36.79 -6.68
CA ALA A 466 38.89 35.51 -6.00
C ALA A 466 40.28 35.11 -5.49
N LYS A 467 40.29 34.45 -4.32
CA LYS A 467 41.46 33.76 -3.81
C LYS A 467 41.34 32.29 -4.15
N ILE A 468 42.28 31.76 -4.89
CA ILE A 468 42.31 30.37 -5.33
C ILE A 468 43.58 29.68 -4.82
N ARG A 469 43.51 28.34 -4.73
CA ARG A 469 44.74 27.51 -4.56
C ARG A 469 44.89 26.68 -5.81
N ILE A 470 46.04 26.76 -6.48
CA ILE A 470 46.38 25.99 -7.66
C ILE A 470 47.69 25.25 -7.45
N SER A 471 47.67 23.92 -7.59
CA SER A 471 48.85 23.05 -7.39
C SER A 471 49.55 23.29 -6.04
N GLY A 472 48.76 23.65 -4.99
CA GLY A 472 49.25 23.92 -3.63
C GLY A 472 49.63 25.39 -3.34
N GLU A 473 49.70 26.27 -4.34
CA GLU A 473 50.02 27.69 -4.20
C GLU A 473 48.73 28.53 -4.15
N GLU A 474 48.66 29.45 -3.19
CA GLU A 474 47.55 30.42 -3.11
C GLU A 474 47.84 31.63 -4.02
N LYS A 475 46.82 32.04 -4.80
CA LYS A 475 46.90 33.21 -5.70
C LYS A 475 45.62 34.03 -5.59
N GLU A 476 45.77 35.35 -5.66
CA GLU A 476 44.67 36.26 -5.91
C GLU A 476 44.52 36.48 -7.41
N VAL A 477 43.30 36.38 -7.87
CA VAL A 477 42.97 36.55 -9.29
C VAL A 477 41.80 37.53 -9.41
N SER A 478 41.83 38.32 -10.47
CA SER A 478 40.73 39.25 -10.74
C SER A 478 40.43 39.32 -12.23
N GLY A 479 39.16 39.51 -12.59
CA GLY A 479 38.70 39.62 -13.96
C GLY A 479 37.38 40.39 -14.05
N ARG A 480 37.01 40.81 -15.23
CA ARG A 480 35.73 41.44 -15.55
C ARG A 480 35.03 40.68 -16.67
N GLY A 481 33.70 40.68 -16.64
CA GLY A 481 32.91 39.98 -17.66
C GLY A 481 31.44 40.39 -17.63
N ASN A 482 30.65 39.82 -18.53
CA ASN A 482 29.21 40.10 -18.62
C ASN A 482 28.37 39.51 -17.45
N GLY A 483 29.00 38.71 -16.61
CA GLY A 483 28.41 38.11 -15.41
C GLY A 483 29.47 37.44 -14.54
N PRO A 484 29.12 36.98 -13.32
CA PRO A 484 30.07 36.42 -12.34
C PRO A 484 30.92 35.27 -12.91
N ILE A 485 30.30 34.33 -13.65
CA ILE A 485 30.96 33.18 -14.22
C ILE A 485 31.99 33.61 -15.30
N ASN A 486 31.58 34.52 -16.19
CA ASN A 486 32.49 35.02 -17.25
C ASN A 486 33.63 35.86 -16.65
N ALA A 487 33.37 36.65 -15.61
CA ALA A 487 34.39 37.41 -14.89
C ALA A 487 35.42 36.49 -14.22
N PHE A 488 35.00 35.37 -13.66
CA PHE A 488 35.89 34.38 -13.07
C PHE A 488 36.68 33.60 -14.11
N VAL A 489 36.07 33.22 -15.27
CA VAL A 489 36.82 32.65 -16.40
C VAL A 489 37.93 33.60 -16.84
N ASN A 490 37.62 34.88 -17.03
CA ASN A 490 38.62 35.90 -17.43
C ASN A 490 39.71 36.10 -16.34
N ALA A 491 39.36 35.96 -15.05
CA ALA A 491 40.34 36.00 -13.97
C ALA A 491 41.33 34.82 -14.03
N LEU A 492 40.83 33.61 -14.31
CA LEU A 492 41.66 32.42 -14.50
C LEU A 492 42.53 32.51 -15.78
N GLU A 493 42.00 33.04 -16.86
CA GLU A 493 42.74 33.29 -18.10
C GLU A 493 43.86 34.33 -17.87
N GLY A 494 43.64 35.31 -17.00
CA GLY A 494 44.62 36.33 -16.61
C GLY A 494 45.89 35.76 -15.98
N ILE A 495 45.83 34.64 -15.31
CA ILE A 495 46.95 33.91 -14.71
C ILE A 495 47.50 32.80 -15.61
N GLY A 496 47.06 32.72 -16.85
CA GLY A 496 47.60 31.79 -17.84
C GLY A 496 46.79 30.48 -17.97
N LEU A 497 45.69 30.29 -17.31
CA LEU A 497 44.79 29.13 -17.43
C LEU A 497 43.86 29.34 -18.65
N LYS A 498 44.39 29.17 -19.89
CA LYS A 498 43.70 29.51 -21.16
C LYS A 498 43.42 28.28 -22.03
N ASP A 499 43.55 27.10 -21.51
CA ASP A 499 43.48 25.86 -22.31
C ASP A 499 42.11 25.18 -22.23
N PHE A 500 41.10 25.92 -21.82
CA PHE A 500 39.72 25.48 -21.82
C PHE A 500 38.78 26.55 -22.39
N LYS A 501 37.57 26.10 -22.78
CA LYS A 501 36.46 26.95 -23.21
C LYS A 501 35.20 26.47 -22.52
N LEU A 502 34.42 27.40 -21.96
CA LEU A 502 33.07 27.12 -21.42
C LEU A 502 32.12 26.91 -22.59
N ILE A 503 31.46 25.74 -22.62
CA ILE A 503 30.56 25.30 -23.70
C ILE A 503 29.11 25.45 -23.28
N ASP A 504 28.75 25.01 -22.06
CA ASP A 504 27.37 25.08 -21.56
C ASP A 504 27.38 25.40 -20.04
N TYR A 505 26.34 26.10 -19.62
CA TYR A 505 26.09 26.45 -18.24
C TYR A 505 24.60 26.31 -17.96
N ARG A 506 24.25 25.55 -16.94
CA ARG A 506 22.88 25.38 -16.46
C ARG A 506 22.82 25.46 -14.95
N GLN A 507 21.66 25.88 -14.45
CA GLN A 507 21.43 26.04 -13.02
C GLN A 507 19.97 25.86 -12.68
N HIS A 508 19.68 25.24 -11.52
CA HIS A 508 18.34 25.11 -10.99
C HIS A 508 18.38 25.10 -9.45
N SER A 509 17.22 25.25 -8.84
CA SER A 509 17.05 25.22 -7.39
C SER A 509 16.81 23.81 -6.88
N ILE A 510 17.44 23.45 -5.74
CA ILE A 510 17.19 22.21 -5.01
C ILE A 510 16.39 22.53 -3.76
N GLY A 511 15.27 21.81 -3.54
CA GLY A 511 14.38 22.05 -2.39
C GLY A 511 13.45 23.23 -2.61
N GLY A 512 12.75 23.65 -1.53
CA GLY A 512 11.75 24.70 -1.55
C GLY A 512 11.86 25.68 -0.38
N GLY A 513 11.29 26.88 -0.54
CA GLY A 513 11.26 27.90 0.51
C GLY A 513 12.54 28.74 0.59
N SER A 514 12.78 29.39 1.74
CA SER A 514 13.89 30.33 1.95
C SER A 514 15.25 29.64 2.19
N ALA A 515 15.28 28.33 2.37
CA ALA A 515 16.49 27.53 2.58
C ALA A 515 16.91 26.74 1.31
N THR A 516 16.44 27.16 0.15
CA THR A 516 16.74 26.53 -1.17
C THR A 516 18.23 26.65 -1.48
N GLU A 517 18.83 25.54 -1.90
CA GLU A 517 20.16 25.51 -2.50
C GLU A 517 20.10 25.62 -4.02
N SER A 518 21.20 25.95 -4.63
CA SER A 518 21.35 26.02 -6.09
C SER A 518 22.33 24.97 -6.57
N ALA A 519 21.93 24.14 -7.54
CA ALA A 519 22.83 23.28 -8.29
C ALA A 519 23.18 23.91 -9.64
N ALA A 520 24.47 24.05 -9.91
CA ALA A 520 25.00 24.54 -11.16
C ALA A 520 25.82 23.45 -11.88
N PHE A 521 25.71 23.40 -13.21
CA PHE A 521 26.44 22.48 -14.09
C PHE A 521 27.21 23.28 -15.15
N VAL A 522 28.48 22.97 -15.30
CA VAL A 522 29.36 23.60 -16.27
C VAL A 522 29.92 22.53 -17.19
N GLN A 523 29.92 22.79 -18.49
CA GLN A 523 30.62 21.99 -19.48
C GLN A 523 31.83 22.77 -20.00
N LEU A 524 33.01 22.19 -19.85
CA LEU A 524 34.24 22.72 -20.42
C LEU A 524 34.77 21.84 -21.56
N GLN A 525 35.38 22.45 -22.54
CA GLN A 525 36.14 21.78 -23.58
C GLN A 525 37.59 22.28 -23.60
N THR A 526 38.54 21.37 -23.54
CA THR A 526 39.97 21.69 -23.66
C THR A 526 40.35 21.95 -25.11
N LYS A 527 41.49 22.60 -25.32
CA LYS A 527 42.04 22.84 -26.67
C LYS A 527 42.33 21.56 -27.45
N VAL A 528 42.54 20.45 -26.78
CA VAL A 528 42.74 19.12 -27.39
C VAL A 528 41.41 18.38 -27.62
N GLY A 529 40.27 19.04 -27.41
CA GLY A 529 38.92 18.50 -27.69
C GLY A 529 38.31 17.65 -26.56
N ARG A 530 38.98 17.47 -25.42
CA ARG A 530 38.41 16.77 -24.28
C ARG A 530 37.27 17.60 -23.65
N VAL A 531 36.15 16.98 -23.42
CA VAL A 531 34.98 17.57 -22.75
C VAL A 531 34.87 17.04 -21.33
N ALA A 532 34.57 17.89 -20.38
CA ALA A 532 34.30 17.50 -19.01
C ALA A 532 33.15 18.34 -18.43
N TYR A 533 32.33 17.69 -17.61
CA TYR A 533 31.32 18.35 -16.82
C TYR A 533 31.79 18.57 -15.36
N GLY A 534 31.31 19.62 -14.75
CA GLY A 534 31.45 19.85 -13.30
C GLY A 534 30.12 20.27 -12.69
N CYS A 535 29.99 20.01 -11.41
CA CYS A 535 28.82 20.40 -10.62
C CYS A 535 29.25 21.20 -9.40
N GLY A 536 28.43 22.17 -9.00
CA GLY A 536 28.58 22.91 -7.74
C GLY A 536 27.24 23.10 -7.07
N ILE A 537 27.18 22.92 -5.76
CA ILE A 537 25.97 23.11 -4.95
C ILE A 537 26.31 24.09 -3.84
N ASP A 538 25.50 25.14 -3.69
CA ASP A 538 25.61 26.11 -2.59
C ASP A 538 24.30 26.90 -2.46
N SER A 539 24.08 27.49 -1.30
CA SER A 539 22.95 28.42 -1.08
C SER A 539 23.11 29.72 -1.89
N SER A 540 24.33 30.08 -2.28
CA SER A 540 24.62 31.19 -3.20
C SER A 540 24.61 30.70 -4.65
N ILE A 541 23.71 31.29 -5.47
CA ILE A 541 23.60 31.06 -6.90
C ILE A 541 24.94 31.29 -7.63
N GLU A 542 25.68 32.32 -7.24
CA GLU A 542 26.97 32.66 -7.83
C GLU A 542 28.02 31.62 -7.45
N LYS A 543 28.11 31.27 -6.16
CA LYS A 543 29.10 30.33 -5.64
C LYS A 543 28.92 28.94 -6.24
N SER A 544 27.68 28.44 -6.38
CA SER A 544 27.44 27.16 -7.02
C SER A 544 27.96 27.13 -8.45
N GLY A 545 27.82 28.22 -9.21
CA GLY A 545 28.36 28.36 -10.57
C GLY A 545 29.89 28.37 -10.61
N LEU A 546 30.55 29.09 -9.69
CA LEU A 546 32.02 29.12 -9.60
C LEU A 546 32.58 27.75 -9.20
N LEU A 547 31.93 27.05 -8.25
CA LEU A 547 32.30 25.69 -7.85
C LEU A 547 32.14 24.70 -9.00
N ALA A 548 31.06 24.81 -9.79
CA ALA A 548 30.85 23.97 -10.98
C ALA A 548 31.99 24.17 -12.02
N LEU A 549 32.42 25.41 -12.22
CA LEU A 549 33.53 25.70 -13.10
C LEU A 549 34.87 25.10 -12.60
N VAL A 550 35.16 25.23 -11.31
CA VAL A 550 36.33 24.63 -10.65
C VAL A 550 36.31 23.11 -10.80
N SER A 551 35.17 22.49 -10.50
CA SER A 551 34.96 21.04 -10.66
C SER A 551 35.22 20.60 -12.10
N ALA A 552 34.60 21.26 -13.08
CA ALA A 552 34.82 20.96 -14.52
C ALA A 552 36.28 21.11 -14.93
N TYR A 553 36.96 22.17 -14.47
CA TYR A 553 38.38 22.38 -14.74
C TYR A 553 39.22 21.24 -14.18
N ASN A 554 39.01 20.85 -12.92
CA ASN A 554 39.77 19.77 -12.29
C ASN A 554 39.58 18.42 -13.01
N ARG A 555 38.39 18.18 -13.53
CA ARG A 555 38.08 16.96 -14.28
C ARG A 555 38.66 16.94 -15.73
N THR A 556 39.13 18.06 -16.24
CA THR A 556 39.89 18.10 -17.50
C THR A 556 41.36 17.70 -17.33
N ARG A 557 41.86 17.57 -16.10
CA ARG A 557 43.24 17.25 -15.73
C ARG A 557 43.37 15.83 -15.22
#